data_0d5ee4c3eb50f2db46c26d788dbaf0f6
#
_entry.id   0d5ee4c3eb50f2db46c26d788dbaf0f6
#
_cell.length_a   1.000
_cell.length_b   1.000
_cell.length_c   1.000
_cell.angle_alpha   90.00
_cell.angle_beta   90.00
_cell.angle_gamma   90.00
#
_symmetry.space_group_name_H-M   'P 1'
#
loop_
_entity.id
_entity.type
_entity.pdbx_description
1 polymer ?
#
loop_
_entity_poly.entity_id
_entity_poly.type
_entity_poly.pdbx_seq_one_letter_code
_entity_poly.pdbx_strand_id
1 'polypeptide(L)'
;MLNINPLLLVGGVIGAVTALLIFAYASVKDKKTAMGFERTMADGEILRRLFAYAKPYWAKFLLVLFLMLFSIAYDIISPLIVGAIEELVAADFALSRLFASVAVYAGVLVFSMASTYFQAVILQRVGQRIISDLREDLFTHIESLSHEQLNEIPVGKLVTRVTNDTNAISMMFTNLLVNLIKNAFVILGILVAMLCLNYALTLMVLCFVPFIVIFTVIFRKFSRRAYRKVKDATTDINT
;
A
#
# COMPACT_ATOMS: atom_id res chain seq x y z
N MET A 1 -19.77 22.81 32.02
CA MET A 1 -18.83 22.49 30.95
C MET A 1 -17.80 21.55 31.54
N LEU A 2 -17.81 20.27 31.16
CA LEU A 2 -16.81 19.28 31.59
C LEU A 2 -15.46 19.68 30.99
N ASN A 3 -14.57 20.14 31.85
CA ASN A 3 -13.21 20.47 31.50
C ASN A 3 -12.41 19.16 31.37
N ILE A 4 -12.67 18.41 30.29
CA ILE A 4 -12.00 17.14 30.03
C ILE A 4 -10.59 17.49 29.58
N ASN A 5 -9.60 17.04 30.35
CA ASN A 5 -8.19 17.25 30.04
C ASN A 5 -7.89 16.71 28.62
N PRO A 6 -7.43 17.55 27.66
CA PRO A 6 -7.23 17.14 26.28
C PRO A 6 -6.28 15.95 26.13
N LEU A 7 -5.33 15.78 27.07
CA LEU A 7 -4.43 14.63 27.12
C LEU A 7 -5.16 13.31 27.42
N LEU A 8 -6.22 13.33 28.27
CA LEU A 8 -7.03 12.14 28.56
C LEU A 8 -7.89 11.75 27.36
N LEU A 9 -8.40 12.73 26.59
CA LEU A 9 -9.12 12.49 25.35
C LEU A 9 -8.20 11.84 24.28
N VAL A 10 -7.00 12.39 24.09
CA VAL A 10 -6.01 11.83 23.14
C VAL A 10 -5.60 10.43 23.57
N GLY A 11 -5.31 10.21 24.85
CA GLY A 11 -4.96 8.88 25.39
C GLY A 11 -6.11 7.87 25.22
N GLY A 12 -7.35 8.30 25.47
CA GLY A 12 -8.55 7.46 25.28
C GLY A 12 -8.77 7.06 23.81
N VAL A 13 -8.60 8.01 22.88
CA VAL A 13 -8.74 7.74 21.43
C VAL A 13 -7.63 6.81 20.94
N ILE A 14 -6.38 7.04 21.34
CA ILE A 14 -5.26 6.15 20.98
C ILE A 14 -5.48 4.76 21.56
N GLY A 15 -5.91 4.65 22.83
CA GLY A 15 -6.23 3.39 23.48
C GLY A 15 -7.37 2.65 22.77
N ALA A 16 -8.45 3.32 22.41
CA ALA A 16 -9.57 2.75 21.68
C ALA A 16 -9.17 2.28 20.27
N VAL A 17 -8.39 3.07 19.54
CA VAL A 17 -7.85 2.70 18.20
C VAL A 17 -6.94 1.49 18.31
N THR A 18 -6.06 1.46 19.30
CA THR A 18 -5.14 0.33 19.53
C THR A 18 -5.90 -0.95 19.89
N ALA A 19 -6.89 -0.86 20.79
CA ALA A 19 -7.75 -1.99 21.16
C ALA A 19 -8.55 -2.52 19.96
N LEU A 20 -9.08 -1.63 19.11
CA LEU A 20 -9.79 -1.99 17.90
C LEU A 20 -8.88 -2.63 16.84
N LEU A 21 -7.65 -2.15 16.68
CA LEU A 21 -6.67 -2.76 15.79
C LEU A 21 -6.28 -4.16 16.27
N ILE A 22 -6.09 -4.36 17.58
CA ILE A 22 -5.82 -5.68 18.18
C ILE A 22 -7.02 -6.60 17.99
N PHE A 23 -8.25 -6.13 18.23
CA PHE A 23 -9.47 -6.90 18.02
C PHE A 23 -9.68 -7.24 16.53
N ALA A 24 -9.45 -6.28 15.63
CA ALA A 24 -9.50 -6.50 14.19
C ALA A 24 -8.45 -7.53 13.74
N TYR A 25 -7.22 -7.45 14.25
CA TYR A 25 -6.18 -8.43 13.98
C TYR A 25 -6.55 -9.82 14.51
N ALA A 26 -7.04 -9.94 15.73
CA ALA A 26 -7.50 -11.20 16.32
C ALA A 26 -8.70 -11.80 15.57
N SER A 27 -9.61 -10.96 15.08
CA SER A 27 -10.78 -11.38 14.27
C SER A 27 -10.42 -11.83 12.86
N VAL A 28 -9.29 -11.34 12.33
CA VAL A 28 -8.78 -11.68 10.99
C VAL A 28 -7.90 -12.92 11.03
N LYS A 29 -7.46 -13.36 12.21
CA LYS A 29 -6.68 -14.61 12.37
C LYS A 29 -7.57 -15.80 12.00
N ASP A 30 -7.77 -16.00 10.70
CA ASP A 30 -8.43 -17.18 10.15
C ASP A 30 -7.65 -18.42 10.59
N LYS A 31 -8.39 -19.42 11.07
CA LYS A 31 -7.87 -20.79 11.18
C LYS A 31 -7.31 -21.14 9.80
N LYS A 32 -6.02 -21.46 9.75
CA LYS A 32 -5.33 -21.96 8.55
C LYS A 32 -6.13 -23.15 8.03
N THR A 33 -7.05 -22.94 7.09
CA THR A 33 -7.61 -24.03 6.31
C THR A 33 -6.48 -24.48 5.40
N ALA A 34 -6.00 -25.68 5.59
CA ALA A 34 -5.01 -26.33 4.75
C ALA A 34 -5.59 -26.37 3.32
N MET A 35 -5.19 -25.42 2.49
CA MET A 35 -5.38 -25.52 1.05
C MET A 35 -4.27 -26.46 0.59
N GLY A 36 -4.57 -27.75 0.44
CA GLY A 36 -3.97 -28.75 -0.44
C GLY A 36 -2.44 -28.81 -0.67
N PHE A 37 -1.62 -28.03 0.04
CA PHE A 37 -0.17 -28.08 0.02
C PHE A 37 0.33 -28.00 1.45
N GLU A 38 1.02 -29.02 1.90
CA GLU A 38 1.81 -28.97 3.13
C GLU A 38 2.88 -27.88 2.94
N ARG A 39 2.69 -26.74 3.60
CA ARG A 39 3.70 -25.70 3.67
C ARG A 39 4.81 -26.19 4.56
N THR A 40 5.89 -26.64 3.97
CA THR A 40 7.10 -27.05 4.67
C THR A 40 7.93 -25.89 5.21
N MET A 41 7.69 -24.66 4.72
CA MET A 41 8.46 -23.46 5.07
C MET A 41 7.65 -22.46 5.89
N ALA A 42 8.32 -21.82 6.87
CA ALA A 42 7.75 -20.71 7.64
C ALA A 42 7.59 -19.47 6.77
N ASP A 43 6.49 -18.69 6.99
CA ASP A 43 6.19 -17.48 6.22
C ASP A 43 7.36 -16.46 6.23
N GLY A 44 8.12 -16.39 7.34
CA GLY A 44 9.30 -15.52 7.47
C GLY A 44 10.48 -15.92 6.58
N GLU A 45 10.69 -17.21 6.34
CA GLU A 45 11.75 -17.70 5.46
C GLU A 45 11.42 -17.41 3.99
N ILE A 46 10.14 -17.58 3.60
CA ILE A 46 9.66 -17.25 2.26
C ILE A 46 9.86 -15.74 2.00
N LEU A 47 9.45 -14.89 2.93
CA LEU A 47 9.67 -13.44 2.82
C LEU A 47 11.15 -13.10 2.71
N ARG A 48 12.01 -13.71 3.52
CA ARG A 48 13.46 -13.47 3.47
C ARG A 48 14.05 -13.83 2.11
N ARG A 49 13.65 -14.95 1.51
CA ARG A 49 14.09 -15.36 0.16
C ARG A 49 13.59 -14.41 -0.91
N LEU A 50 12.33 -13.99 -0.83
CA LEU A 50 11.76 -13.01 -1.75
C LEU A 50 12.49 -11.66 -1.66
N PHE A 51 12.78 -11.17 -0.46
CA PHE A 51 13.53 -9.93 -0.27
C PHE A 51 14.99 -10.04 -0.76
N ALA A 52 15.57 -11.24 -0.83
CA ALA A 52 16.89 -11.42 -1.42
C ALA A 52 16.96 -11.00 -2.89
N TYR A 53 15.89 -11.20 -3.68
CA TYR A 53 15.79 -10.73 -5.06
C TYR A 53 15.65 -9.20 -5.17
N ALA A 54 15.10 -8.53 -4.15
CA ALA A 54 15.02 -7.08 -4.10
C ALA A 54 16.34 -6.42 -3.70
N LYS A 55 17.20 -7.13 -2.96
CA LYS A 55 18.46 -6.61 -2.40
C LYS A 55 19.42 -6.00 -3.45
N PRO A 56 19.63 -6.57 -4.64
CA PRO A 56 20.50 -5.95 -5.66
C PRO A 56 20.00 -4.58 -6.14
N TYR A 57 18.71 -4.31 -6.00
CA TYR A 57 18.05 -3.09 -6.49
C TYR A 57 17.79 -2.04 -5.40
N TRP A 58 18.39 -2.19 -4.21
CA TRP A 58 18.13 -1.32 -3.06
C TRP A 58 18.34 0.18 -3.34
N ALA A 59 19.35 0.53 -4.15
CA ALA A 59 19.63 1.91 -4.54
C ALA A 59 18.49 2.51 -5.38
N LYS A 60 17.84 1.70 -6.23
CA LYS A 60 16.68 2.12 -7.01
C LYS A 60 15.44 2.27 -6.15
N PHE A 61 15.26 1.41 -5.16
CA PHE A 61 14.20 1.57 -4.16
C PHE A 61 14.38 2.83 -3.32
N LEU A 62 15.62 3.16 -2.94
CA LEU A 62 15.93 4.43 -2.25
C LEU A 62 15.61 5.65 -3.13
N LEU A 63 15.97 5.61 -4.41
CA LEU A 63 15.63 6.67 -5.35
C LEU A 63 14.11 6.82 -5.51
N VAL A 64 13.38 5.71 -5.61
CA VAL A 64 11.91 5.71 -5.64
C VAL A 64 11.35 6.33 -4.36
N LEU A 65 11.88 5.96 -3.20
CA LEU A 65 11.47 6.53 -1.90
C LEU A 65 11.73 8.03 -1.84
N PHE A 66 12.87 8.49 -2.34
CA PHE A 66 13.19 9.91 -2.42
C PHE A 66 12.22 10.68 -3.32
N LEU A 67 11.94 10.17 -4.54
CA LEU A 67 10.95 10.77 -5.44
C LEU A 67 9.53 10.75 -4.82
N MET A 68 9.22 9.71 -4.05
CA MET A 68 7.96 9.58 -3.33
C MET A 68 7.77 10.68 -2.28
N LEU A 69 8.84 11.12 -1.59
CA LEU A 69 8.74 12.20 -0.63
C LEU A 69 8.26 13.51 -1.28
N PHE A 70 8.66 13.81 -2.51
CA PHE A 70 8.15 14.97 -3.23
C PHE A 70 6.66 14.85 -3.57
N SER A 71 6.21 13.66 -3.99
CA SER A 71 4.79 13.42 -4.24
C SER A 71 3.95 13.56 -2.96
N ILE A 72 4.47 13.04 -1.83
CA ILE A 72 3.81 13.15 -0.53
C ILE A 72 3.78 14.61 -0.05
N ALA A 73 4.88 15.35 -0.22
CA ALA A 73 4.94 16.77 0.11
C ALA A 73 3.88 17.56 -0.70
N TYR A 74 3.73 17.26 -1.99
CA TYR A 74 2.68 17.83 -2.80
C TYR A 74 1.28 17.51 -2.27
N ASP A 75 0.99 16.25 -1.94
CA ASP A 75 -0.32 15.80 -1.43
C ASP A 75 -0.72 16.54 -0.13
N ILE A 76 0.29 16.96 0.67
CA ILE A 76 0.08 17.71 1.92
C ILE A 76 0.00 19.24 1.68
N ILE A 77 0.87 19.78 0.83
CA ILE A 77 1.01 21.21 0.61
C ILE A 77 -0.09 21.74 -0.33
N SER A 78 -0.55 20.93 -1.28
CA SER A 78 -1.57 21.31 -2.28
C SER A 78 -2.84 21.91 -1.64
N PRO A 79 -3.49 21.29 -0.63
CA PRO A 79 -4.65 21.87 0.03
C PRO A 79 -4.34 23.19 0.75
N LEU A 80 -3.12 23.35 1.29
CA LEU A 80 -2.69 24.59 1.97
C LEU A 80 -2.53 25.76 0.99
N ILE A 81 -1.96 25.48 -0.20
CA ILE A 81 -1.84 26.51 -1.26
C ILE A 81 -3.22 26.90 -1.75
N VAL A 82 -4.13 25.93 -1.96
CA VAL A 82 -5.51 26.23 -2.41
C VAL A 82 -6.23 27.08 -1.37
N GLY A 83 -6.10 26.78 -0.06
CA GLY A 83 -6.68 27.58 1.01
C GLY A 83 -6.12 29.02 1.03
N ALA A 84 -4.80 29.19 0.85
CA ALA A 84 -4.19 30.52 0.76
C ALA A 84 -4.65 31.30 -0.47
N ILE A 85 -4.91 30.63 -1.60
CA ILE A 85 -5.49 31.26 -2.80
C ILE A 85 -6.93 31.72 -2.52
N GLU A 86 -7.73 30.89 -1.81
CA GLU A 86 -9.09 31.22 -1.43
C GLU A 86 -9.15 32.47 -0.53
N GLU A 87 -8.28 32.55 0.46
CA GLU A 87 -8.16 33.75 1.33
C GLU A 87 -7.78 35.00 0.52
N LEU A 88 -6.83 34.89 -0.41
CA LEU A 88 -6.42 36.00 -1.28
C LEU A 88 -7.57 36.51 -2.15
N VAL A 89 -8.42 35.61 -2.64
CA VAL A 89 -9.59 35.98 -3.46
C VAL A 89 -10.68 36.63 -2.61
N ALA A 90 -10.84 36.19 -1.37
CA ALA A 90 -11.88 36.69 -0.46
C ALA A 90 -11.54 38.04 0.17
N ALA A 91 -10.25 38.33 0.47
CA ALA A 91 -9.85 39.53 1.21
C ALA A 91 -9.48 40.72 0.31
N ASP A 92 -8.66 40.54 -0.71
CA ASP A 92 -8.18 41.60 -1.59
C ASP A 92 -7.84 41.00 -2.98
N PHE A 93 -8.66 41.27 -3.97
CA PHE A 93 -8.48 40.74 -5.31
C PHE A 93 -7.29 41.41 -6.03
N ALA A 94 -6.08 41.09 -5.61
CA ALA A 94 -4.86 41.54 -6.29
C ALA A 94 -4.48 40.52 -7.39
N LEU A 95 -4.79 40.88 -8.64
CA LEU A 95 -4.60 40.01 -9.81
C LEU A 95 -3.14 39.49 -9.93
N SER A 96 -2.15 40.33 -9.63
CA SER A 96 -0.73 39.94 -9.69
C SER A 96 -0.36 38.86 -8.65
N ARG A 97 -0.90 38.94 -7.42
CA ARG A 97 -0.68 37.93 -6.38
C ARG A 97 -1.36 36.62 -6.71
N LEU A 98 -2.58 36.70 -7.27
CA LEU A 98 -3.31 35.51 -7.72
C LEU A 98 -2.52 34.77 -8.82
N PHE A 99 -2.05 35.46 -9.85
CA PHE A 99 -1.24 34.84 -10.91
C PHE A 99 0.06 34.24 -10.37
N ALA A 100 0.72 34.90 -9.43
CA ALA A 100 1.93 34.35 -8.80
C ALA A 100 1.62 33.05 -8.02
N SER A 101 0.57 33.03 -7.22
CA SER A 101 0.16 31.83 -6.46
C SER A 101 -0.25 30.68 -7.36
N VAL A 102 -1.00 30.95 -8.43
CA VAL A 102 -1.38 29.95 -9.43
C VAL A 102 -0.16 29.43 -10.18
N ALA A 103 0.81 30.29 -10.52
CA ALA A 103 2.05 29.87 -11.18
C ALA A 103 2.91 28.97 -10.27
N VAL A 104 3.02 29.29 -8.99
CA VAL A 104 3.70 28.45 -7.99
C VAL A 104 2.99 27.11 -7.87
N TYR A 105 1.66 27.11 -7.73
CA TYR A 105 0.88 25.87 -7.65
C TYR A 105 1.07 25.00 -8.89
N ALA A 106 1.00 25.60 -10.10
CA ALA A 106 1.23 24.88 -11.35
C ALA A 106 2.65 24.30 -11.43
N GLY A 107 3.66 25.04 -10.99
CA GLY A 107 5.05 24.57 -10.92
C GLY A 107 5.22 23.35 -10.01
N VAL A 108 4.65 23.41 -8.80
CA VAL A 108 4.69 22.30 -7.83
C VAL A 108 3.92 21.08 -8.36
N LEU A 109 2.78 21.30 -9.03
CA LEU A 109 1.99 20.25 -9.67
C LEU A 109 2.79 19.54 -10.77
N VAL A 110 3.40 20.28 -11.69
CA VAL A 110 4.21 19.71 -12.79
C VAL A 110 5.38 18.93 -12.22
N PHE A 111 6.06 19.46 -11.20
CA PHE A 111 7.16 18.77 -10.54
C PHE A 111 6.71 17.46 -9.86
N SER A 112 5.55 17.47 -9.19
CA SER A 112 4.97 16.27 -8.58
C SER A 112 4.59 15.22 -9.63
N MET A 113 3.98 15.65 -10.76
CA MET A 113 3.67 14.75 -11.87
C MET A 113 4.93 14.10 -12.46
N ALA A 114 5.99 14.90 -12.68
CA ALA A 114 7.28 14.38 -13.17
C ALA A 114 7.88 13.37 -12.17
N SER A 115 7.88 13.69 -10.88
CA SER A 115 8.38 12.80 -9.83
C SER A 115 7.61 11.48 -9.80
N THR A 116 6.28 11.51 -9.88
CA THR A 116 5.42 10.34 -9.91
C THR A 116 5.66 9.50 -11.16
N TYR A 117 5.84 10.14 -12.32
CA TYR A 117 6.16 9.45 -13.57
C TYR A 117 7.50 8.71 -13.49
N PHE A 118 8.57 9.39 -13.06
CA PHE A 118 9.88 8.76 -12.91
C PHE A 118 9.87 7.63 -11.88
N GLN A 119 9.18 7.82 -10.76
CA GLN A 119 8.96 6.79 -9.75
C GLN A 119 8.31 5.55 -10.36
N ALA A 120 7.22 5.71 -11.11
CA ALA A 120 6.51 4.61 -11.74
C ALA A 120 7.37 3.86 -12.75
N VAL A 121 8.12 4.58 -13.60
CA VAL A 121 9.02 4.00 -14.61
C VAL A 121 10.15 3.21 -13.95
N ILE A 122 10.80 3.77 -12.92
CA ILE A 122 11.89 3.09 -12.22
C ILE A 122 11.37 1.82 -11.55
N LEU A 123 10.23 1.92 -10.87
CA LEU A 123 9.62 0.81 -10.16
C LEU A 123 9.21 -0.31 -11.11
N GLN A 124 8.60 0.04 -12.25
CA GLN A 124 8.24 -0.94 -13.29
C GLN A 124 9.47 -1.65 -13.84
N ARG A 125 10.56 -0.91 -14.12
CA ARG A 125 11.81 -1.52 -14.59
C ARG A 125 12.44 -2.43 -13.55
N VAL A 126 12.43 -2.05 -12.28
CA VAL A 126 12.93 -2.89 -11.19
C VAL A 126 12.10 -4.15 -11.06
N GLY A 127 10.77 -4.03 -11.09
CA GLY A 127 9.87 -5.17 -11.04
C GLY A 127 10.12 -6.18 -12.17
N GLN A 128 10.27 -5.70 -13.40
CA GLN A 128 10.55 -6.57 -14.55
C GLN A 128 11.91 -7.28 -14.43
N ARG A 129 12.93 -6.64 -13.86
CA ARG A 129 14.22 -7.28 -13.60
C ARG A 129 14.13 -8.35 -12.52
N ILE A 130 13.43 -8.06 -11.41
CA ILE A 130 13.19 -9.07 -10.36
C ILE A 130 12.45 -10.30 -10.92
N ILE A 131 11.47 -10.07 -11.82
CA ILE A 131 10.80 -11.19 -12.52
C ILE A 131 11.78 -11.98 -13.36
N SER A 132 12.62 -11.29 -14.13
CA SER A 132 13.61 -11.94 -15.01
C SER A 132 14.54 -12.83 -14.19
N ASP A 133 15.13 -12.27 -13.12
CA ASP A 133 16.06 -13.01 -12.25
C ASP A 133 15.35 -14.22 -11.60
N LEU A 134 14.12 -14.03 -11.12
CA LEU A 134 13.34 -15.12 -10.50
C LEU A 134 12.99 -16.21 -11.53
N ARG A 135 12.66 -15.83 -12.76
CA ARG A 135 12.37 -16.82 -13.81
C ARG A 135 13.60 -17.60 -14.25
N GLU A 136 14.74 -16.92 -14.34
CA GLU A 136 16.02 -17.56 -14.67
C GLU A 136 16.39 -18.60 -13.61
N ASP A 137 16.31 -18.24 -12.33
CA ASP A 137 16.56 -19.18 -11.22
C ASP A 137 15.58 -20.36 -11.22
N LEU A 138 14.29 -20.10 -11.45
CA LEU A 138 13.29 -21.14 -11.54
C LEU A 138 13.54 -22.09 -12.73
N PHE A 139 13.89 -21.54 -13.88
CA PHE A 139 14.16 -22.32 -15.06
C PHE A 139 15.40 -23.19 -14.89
N THR A 140 16.48 -22.63 -14.36
CA THR A 140 17.69 -23.36 -14.00
C THR A 140 17.41 -24.48 -13.00
N HIS A 141 16.55 -24.21 -12.00
CA HIS A 141 16.13 -25.23 -11.06
C HIS A 141 15.33 -26.36 -11.73
N ILE A 142 14.41 -26.02 -12.62
CA ILE A 142 13.61 -27.02 -13.37
C ILE A 142 14.52 -27.88 -14.24
N GLU A 143 15.51 -27.31 -14.92
CA GLU A 143 16.48 -28.06 -15.73
C GLU A 143 17.37 -28.99 -14.88
N SER A 144 17.60 -28.66 -13.63
CA SER A 144 18.37 -29.48 -12.69
C SER A 144 17.60 -30.66 -12.10
N LEU A 145 16.26 -30.73 -12.30
CA LEU A 145 15.45 -31.83 -11.81
C LEU A 145 15.72 -33.14 -12.58
N SER A 146 15.69 -34.28 -11.88
CA SER A 146 15.75 -35.58 -12.53
C SER A 146 14.55 -35.85 -13.42
N HIS A 147 14.71 -36.72 -14.39
CA HIS A 147 13.62 -37.11 -15.30
C HIS A 147 12.41 -37.72 -14.57
N GLU A 148 12.67 -38.41 -13.47
CA GLU A 148 11.64 -38.99 -12.60
C GLU A 148 10.82 -37.90 -11.91
N GLN A 149 11.47 -36.88 -11.36
CA GLN A 149 10.82 -35.73 -10.71
C GLN A 149 10.02 -34.88 -11.70
N LEU A 150 10.51 -34.72 -12.93
CA LEU A 150 9.81 -34.01 -14.00
C LEU A 150 8.54 -34.74 -14.45
N ASN A 151 8.54 -36.08 -14.48
CA ASN A 151 7.38 -36.88 -14.84
C ASN A 151 6.25 -36.85 -13.79
N GLU A 152 6.59 -36.61 -12.53
CA GLU A 152 5.60 -36.46 -11.45
C GLU A 152 4.85 -35.12 -11.48
N ILE A 153 5.39 -34.11 -12.15
CA ILE A 153 4.84 -32.76 -12.15
C ILE A 153 4.22 -32.46 -13.52
N PRO A 154 2.90 -32.20 -13.63
CA PRO A 154 2.29 -31.80 -14.90
C PRO A 154 2.96 -30.56 -15.48
N VAL A 155 3.38 -30.62 -16.75
CA VAL A 155 4.07 -29.51 -17.45
C VAL A 155 3.28 -28.20 -17.37
N GLY A 156 1.96 -28.24 -17.53
CA GLY A 156 1.09 -27.07 -17.42
C GLY A 156 1.19 -26.37 -16.04
N LYS A 157 1.41 -27.14 -14.97
CA LYS A 157 1.60 -26.57 -13.62
C LYS A 157 2.94 -25.85 -13.49
N LEU A 158 4.01 -26.39 -14.10
CA LEU A 158 5.32 -25.74 -14.15
C LEU A 158 5.24 -24.43 -14.93
N VAL A 159 4.63 -24.44 -16.11
CA VAL A 159 4.43 -23.25 -16.94
C VAL A 159 3.64 -22.18 -16.19
N THR A 160 2.55 -22.53 -15.55
CA THR A 160 1.74 -21.59 -14.76
C THR A 160 2.55 -20.95 -13.62
N ARG A 161 3.39 -21.72 -12.93
CA ARG A 161 4.27 -21.20 -11.87
C ARG A 161 5.31 -20.21 -12.40
N VAL A 162 5.98 -20.57 -13.50
CA VAL A 162 7.01 -19.70 -14.10
C VAL A 162 6.42 -18.43 -14.69
N THR A 163 5.20 -18.46 -15.19
CA THR A 163 4.56 -17.29 -15.83
C THR A 163 3.70 -16.49 -14.88
N ASN A 164 2.67 -17.08 -14.30
CA ASN A 164 1.66 -16.34 -13.53
C ASN A 164 2.07 -16.07 -12.11
N ASP A 165 2.66 -17.06 -11.41
CA ASP A 165 3.04 -16.87 -10.00
C ASP A 165 4.21 -15.89 -9.86
N THR A 166 5.17 -15.90 -10.80
CA THR A 166 6.25 -14.91 -10.82
C THR A 166 5.73 -13.48 -11.08
N ASN A 167 4.73 -13.31 -11.94
CA ASN A 167 4.09 -12.01 -12.14
C ASN A 167 3.37 -11.53 -10.86
N ALA A 168 2.70 -12.41 -10.14
CA ALA A 168 2.05 -12.06 -8.86
C ALA A 168 3.07 -11.57 -7.81
N ILE A 169 4.25 -12.21 -7.75
CA ILE A 169 5.36 -11.79 -6.87
C ILE A 169 5.86 -10.39 -7.27
N SER A 170 6.03 -10.12 -8.55
CA SER A 170 6.43 -8.78 -9.02
C SER A 170 5.41 -7.71 -8.63
N MET A 171 4.12 -7.96 -8.86
CA MET A 171 3.07 -7.02 -8.45
C MET A 171 3.09 -6.74 -6.94
N MET A 172 3.46 -7.73 -6.13
CA MET A 172 3.65 -7.54 -4.70
C MET A 172 4.76 -6.53 -4.41
N PHE A 173 5.92 -6.63 -5.05
CA PHE A 173 7.04 -5.71 -4.84
C PHE A 173 6.78 -4.32 -5.40
N THR A 174 6.26 -4.23 -6.63
CA THR A 174 6.11 -2.96 -7.35
C THR A 174 4.91 -2.14 -6.88
N ASN A 175 3.78 -2.79 -6.64
CA ASN A 175 2.54 -2.08 -6.34
C ASN A 175 2.20 -2.13 -4.84
N LEU A 176 2.22 -3.32 -4.23
CA LEU A 176 1.66 -3.48 -2.91
C LEU A 176 2.56 -2.88 -1.84
N LEU A 177 3.85 -3.23 -1.82
CA LEU A 177 4.80 -2.72 -0.81
C LEU A 177 5.00 -1.21 -0.93
N VAL A 178 5.19 -0.72 -2.16
CA VAL A 178 5.44 0.71 -2.39
C VAL A 178 4.22 1.54 -2.05
N ASN A 179 3.02 1.11 -2.45
CA ASN A 179 1.78 1.82 -2.10
C ASN A 179 1.50 1.77 -0.59
N LEU A 180 1.80 0.66 0.10
CA LEU A 180 1.68 0.61 1.56
C LEU A 180 2.59 1.64 2.23
N ILE A 181 3.85 1.71 1.83
CA ILE A 181 4.81 2.68 2.36
C ILE A 181 4.34 4.11 2.05
N LYS A 182 3.97 4.39 0.79
CA LYS A 182 3.46 5.70 0.38
C LYS A 182 2.26 6.11 1.24
N ASN A 183 1.25 5.27 1.32
CA ASN A 183 0.02 5.59 2.05
C ASN A 183 0.28 5.77 3.55
N ALA A 184 1.20 5.01 4.16
CA ALA A 184 1.58 5.20 5.55
C ALA A 184 2.21 6.59 5.78
N PHE A 185 3.12 7.02 4.91
CA PHE A 185 3.73 8.36 4.99
C PHE A 185 2.72 9.47 4.72
N VAL A 186 1.81 9.30 3.76
CA VAL A 186 0.73 10.26 3.47
C VAL A 186 -0.18 10.42 4.69
N ILE A 187 -0.62 9.32 5.29
CA ILE A 187 -1.47 9.35 6.49
C ILE A 187 -0.76 10.06 7.65
N LEU A 188 0.51 9.73 7.90
CA LEU A 188 1.31 10.37 8.93
C LEU A 188 1.47 11.88 8.67
N GLY A 189 1.79 12.25 7.43
CA GLY A 189 1.97 13.65 7.04
C GLY A 189 0.69 14.46 7.17
N ILE A 190 -0.43 13.92 6.71
CA ILE A 190 -1.75 14.58 6.86
C ILE A 190 -2.10 14.72 8.35
N LEU A 191 -1.87 13.68 9.16
CA LEU A 191 -2.14 13.73 10.60
C LEU A 191 -1.33 14.85 11.28
N VAL A 192 -0.04 14.96 10.96
CA VAL A 192 0.82 16.03 11.50
C VAL A 192 0.33 17.39 11.03
N ALA A 193 0.02 17.57 9.74
CA ALA A 193 -0.50 18.82 9.22
C ALA A 193 -1.82 19.23 9.89
N MET A 194 -2.75 18.31 10.07
CA MET A 194 -4.03 18.56 10.75
C MET A 194 -3.82 18.96 12.22
N LEU A 195 -2.90 18.31 12.94
CA LEU A 195 -2.59 18.66 14.32
C LEU A 195 -1.98 20.07 14.44
N CYS A 196 -1.14 20.46 13.47
CA CYS A 196 -0.56 21.81 13.42
C CYS A 196 -1.62 22.88 13.11
N LEU A 197 -2.60 22.59 12.28
CA LEU A 197 -3.65 23.53 11.89
C LEU A 197 -4.70 23.69 13.00
N ASN A 198 -5.27 22.62 13.49
CA ASN A 198 -6.29 22.65 14.52
C ASN A 198 -6.44 21.29 15.21
N TYR A 199 -5.93 21.20 16.44
CA TYR A 199 -5.97 19.94 17.22
C TYR A 199 -7.40 19.48 17.58
N ALA A 200 -8.33 20.42 17.79
CA ALA A 200 -9.71 20.06 18.17
C ALA A 200 -10.46 19.41 16.99
N LEU A 201 -10.31 19.95 15.78
CA LEU A 201 -10.85 19.35 14.56
C LEU A 201 -10.19 18.01 14.25
N THR A 202 -8.89 17.88 14.48
CA THR A 202 -8.16 16.62 14.31
C THR A 202 -8.70 15.52 15.23
N LEU A 203 -8.96 15.84 16.49
CA LEU A 203 -9.56 14.92 17.45
C LEU A 203 -10.97 14.48 17.02
N MET A 204 -11.77 15.42 16.51
CA MET A 204 -13.08 15.10 15.96
C MET A 204 -13.00 14.10 14.82
N VAL A 205 -12.10 14.32 13.86
CA VAL A 205 -11.88 13.40 12.72
C VAL A 205 -11.38 12.05 13.21
N LEU A 206 -10.39 12.01 14.12
CA LEU A 206 -9.89 10.77 14.70
C LEU A 206 -10.96 9.94 15.41
N CYS A 207 -11.98 10.58 15.97
CA CYS A 207 -13.12 9.88 16.58
C CYS A 207 -13.92 9.04 15.55
N PHE A 208 -13.92 9.42 14.26
CA PHE A 208 -14.57 8.65 13.21
C PHE A 208 -13.74 7.48 12.68
N VAL A 209 -12.42 7.50 12.86
CA VAL A 209 -11.52 6.43 12.36
C VAL A 209 -11.89 5.05 12.90
N PRO A 210 -12.21 4.85 14.20
CA PRO A 210 -12.65 3.57 14.73
C PRO A 210 -13.89 3.01 14.01
N PHE A 211 -14.87 3.86 13.70
CA PHE A 211 -16.08 3.43 12.98
C PHE A 211 -15.75 2.93 11.58
N ILE A 212 -14.84 3.62 10.87
CA ILE A 212 -14.38 3.21 9.54
C ILE A 212 -13.65 1.87 9.61
N VAL A 213 -12.80 1.67 10.63
CA VAL A 213 -12.07 0.41 10.83
C VAL A 213 -13.02 -0.74 11.11
N ILE A 214 -13.98 -0.54 12.04
CA ILE A 214 -15.00 -1.56 12.37
C ILE A 214 -15.81 -1.93 11.13
N PHE A 215 -16.31 -0.93 10.41
CA PHE A 215 -17.08 -1.15 9.17
C PHE A 215 -16.26 -1.93 8.13
N THR A 216 -15.00 -1.55 7.94
CA THR A 216 -14.08 -2.21 6.99
C THR A 216 -13.85 -3.68 7.36
N VAL A 217 -13.64 -3.99 8.64
CA VAL A 217 -13.45 -5.36 9.14
C VAL A 217 -14.72 -6.21 8.94
N ILE A 218 -15.87 -5.66 9.28
CA ILE A 218 -17.18 -6.31 9.10
C ILE A 218 -17.41 -6.58 7.60
N PHE A 219 -17.28 -5.54 6.78
CA PHE A 219 -17.47 -5.63 5.33
C PHE A 219 -16.54 -6.67 4.69
N ARG A 220 -15.25 -6.67 5.07
CA ARG A 220 -14.27 -7.66 4.60
C ARG A 220 -14.70 -9.09 4.92
N LYS A 221 -15.25 -9.34 6.10
CA LYS A 221 -15.73 -10.67 6.52
C LYS A 221 -16.90 -11.14 5.65
N PHE A 222 -17.87 -10.25 5.39
CA PHE A 222 -19.02 -10.57 4.53
C PHE A 222 -18.60 -10.73 3.05
N SER A 223 -17.81 -9.82 2.53
CA SER A 223 -17.29 -9.85 1.16
C SER A 223 -16.50 -11.13 0.89
N ARG A 224 -15.64 -11.56 1.82
CA ARG A 224 -14.88 -12.81 1.68
C ARG A 224 -15.78 -14.05 1.63
N ARG A 225 -16.87 -14.06 2.41
CA ARG A 225 -17.85 -15.16 2.35
C ARG A 225 -18.61 -15.19 1.03
N ALA A 226 -19.03 -14.03 0.53
CA ALA A 226 -19.70 -13.91 -0.76
C ALA A 226 -18.77 -14.34 -1.91
N TYR A 227 -17.51 -13.87 -1.90
CA TYR A 227 -16.52 -14.23 -2.91
C TYR A 227 -16.22 -15.74 -2.95
N ARG A 228 -16.15 -16.42 -1.80
CA ARG A 228 -16.02 -17.89 -1.75
C ARG A 228 -17.18 -18.59 -2.42
N LYS A 229 -18.42 -18.19 -2.12
CA LYS A 229 -19.63 -18.76 -2.77
C LYS A 229 -19.61 -18.57 -4.29
N VAL A 230 -19.21 -17.39 -4.77
CA VAL A 230 -19.07 -17.13 -6.21
C VAL A 230 -18.00 -18.03 -6.83
N LYS A 231 -16.85 -18.19 -6.15
CA LYS A 231 -15.76 -19.05 -6.64
C LYS A 231 -16.18 -20.52 -6.70
N ASP A 232 -16.88 -21.01 -5.67
CA ASP A 232 -17.39 -22.39 -5.62
C ASP A 232 -18.39 -22.61 -6.77
N ALA A 233 -19.36 -21.72 -6.98
CA ALA A 233 -20.31 -21.78 -8.08
C ALA A 233 -19.64 -21.68 -9.46
N THR A 234 -18.58 -20.89 -9.61
CA THR A 234 -17.82 -20.80 -10.87
C THR A 234 -17.04 -22.09 -11.14
N THR A 235 -16.54 -22.74 -10.10
CA THR A 235 -15.88 -24.05 -10.23
C THR A 235 -16.86 -25.13 -10.68
N ASP A 236 -18.08 -25.14 -10.10
CA ASP A 236 -19.14 -26.09 -10.45
C ASP A 236 -19.64 -25.93 -11.91
N ILE A 237 -19.58 -24.72 -12.48
CA ILE A 237 -19.94 -24.46 -13.89
C ILE A 237 -18.82 -24.90 -14.84
N ASN A 238 -17.56 -24.91 -14.39
CA ASN A 238 -16.41 -25.27 -15.23
C ASN A 238 -16.01 -26.73 -15.14
N THR A 239 -16.73 -27.56 -14.36
CA THR A 239 -16.63 -29.01 -14.30
C THR A 239 -17.78 -29.65 -15.03
#